data_8e39883c5c887a57fe9280caab62d38b
#
_entry.id   8e39883c5c887a57fe9280caab62d38b
#
_cell.length_a   1.000
_cell.length_b   1.000
_cell.length_c   1.000
_cell.angle_alpha   90.00
_cell.angle_beta   90.00
_cell.angle_gamma   90.00
#
_symmetry.space_group_name_H-M   'P 1'
#
loop_
_entity.id
_entity.type
_entity.pdbx_description
1 polymer ?
#
loop_
_entity_poly.entity_id
_entity_poly.type
_entity_poly.pdbx_seq_one_letter_code
_entity_poly.pdbx_strand_id
1 'polypeptide(L)'
;AWGTGAMAMSMTGWFGDGNGYVGNLDLKPEVAHTANASAIWRSASNSAELRVTPYYTYVEDYIDVNRCAPSVGGACASMGNQTTTNNFVYLQFANHDARLYGIDISGRLPLGEATAVGEFSMRGQLGYVNGKNLDTNDNLYHVMPINAKMAVDHRLANWSNTLELQLVAAKNDVQQVRNELKTAGYGLVNLRTSYQWTTFRIDAGVENLFDKNYYLPLGGAYLGERPMVYGTSVAGMGRSFYLGGTLQF
;
A
#
# COMPACT_ATOMS: atom_id res chain seq x y z
N ALA A 1 22.87 3.77 -16.04
CA ALA A 1 22.93 2.47 -15.40
C ALA A 1 23.77 2.51 -14.13
N TRP A 2 23.21 2.93 -13.02
CA TRP A 2 23.96 3.21 -11.81
C TRP A 2 23.32 2.54 -10.61
N GLY A 3 23.30 1.28 -10.54
CA GLY A 3 22.72 0.61 -9.39
C GLY A 3 23.59 -0.54 -8.94
N THR A 4 24.56 -0.27 -8.12
CA THR A 4 25.09 -1.29 -7.24
C THR A 4 24.23 -1.31 -5.97
N GLY A 5 24.12 -2.44 -5.29
CA GLY A 5 23.33 -2.56 -4.07
C GLY A 5 23.68 -1.56 -2.99
N ALA A 6 24.91 -1.11 -2.96
CA ALA A 6 25.36 -0.04 -2.07
C ALA A 6 24.63 1.29 -2.35
N MET A 7 24.32 1.60 -3.62
CA MET A 7 23.57 2.81 -3.96
C MET A 7 22.09 2.70 -3.61
N ALA A 8 21.45 1.57 -3.88
CA ALA A 8 20.07 1.36 -3.47
C ALA A 8 19.92 1.50 -1.94
N MET A 9 20.81 0.92 -1.18
CA MET A 9 20.82 1.06 0.29
C MET A 9 21.07 2.50 0.73
N SER A 10 21.91 3.26 0.07
CA SER A 10 22.20 4.64 0.44
C SER A 10 21.06 5.60 0.06
N MET A 11 20.32 5.32 -1.00
CA MET A 11 19.18 6.13 -1.42
C MET A 11 17.93 5.88 -0.60
N THR A 12 17.75 4.67 -0.08
CA THR A 12 16.59 4.30 0.74
C THR A 12 16.83 4.51 2.24
N GLY A 13 18.07 4.84 2.63
CA GLY A 13 18.42 5.04 4.04
C GLY A 13 18.25 3.75 4.86
N TRP A 14 17.52 3.86 5.98
CA TRP A 14 17.28 2.75 6.90
C TRP A 14 16.18 1.80 6.46
N PHE A 15 15.40 2.16 5.43
CA PHE A 15 14.26 1.40 4.92
C PHE A 15 14.40 1.19 3.41
N GLY A 16 14.02 0.02 2.95
CA GLY A 16 14.05 -0.34 1.55
C GLY A 16 13.87 -1.85 1.38
N ASP A 17 14.18 -2.37 0.19
CA ASP A 17 14.21 -3.81 -0.05
C ASP A 17 15.56 -4.47 0.24
N GLY A 18 16.60 -3.67 0.45
CA GLY A 18 17.95 -4.11 0.79
C GLY A 18 18.72 -4.80 -0.34
N ASN A 19 18.10 -4.99 -1.51
CA ASN A 19 18.69 -5.69 -2.62
C ASN A 19 19.74 -4.86 -3.36
N GLY A 20 20.70 -5.53 -3.97
CA GLY A 20 21.64 -4.93 -4.90
C GLY A 20 21.08 -4.93 -6.32
N TYR A 21 21.17 -3.80 -7.02
CA TYR A 21 20.66 -3.68 -8.38
C TYR A 21 21.75 -3.43 -9.39
N VAL A 22 21.73 -4.20 -10.48
CA VAL A 22 22.57 -4.04 -11.65
C VAL A 22 21.71 -3.42 -12.75
N GLY A 23 22.17 -2.32 -13.33
CA GLY A 23 21.50 -1.67 -14.44
C GLY A 23 21.54 -2.52 -15.72
N ASN A 24 20.56 -2.30 -16.59
CA ASN A 24 20.50 -2.84 -17.93
C ASN A 24 20.22 -1.69 -18.91
N LEU A 25 21.11 -1.49 -19.88
CA LEU A 25 20.98 -0.43 -20.88
C LEU A 25 20.05 -0.83 -22.05
N ASP A 26 19.75 -2.11 -22.18
CA ASP A 26 18.92 -2.65 -23.26
C ASP A 26 17.44 -2.75 -22.89
N LEU A 27 17.04 -2.10 -21.77
CA LEU A 27 15.63 -2.09 -21.37
C LEU A 27 14.77 -1.36 -22.40
N LYS A 28 13.65 -1.98 -22.73
CA LYS A 28 12.58 -1.37 -23.52
C LYS A 28 11.59 -0.64 -22.62
N PRO A 29 10.89 0.37 -23.15
CA PRO A 29 9.77 1.00 -22.45
C PRO A 29 8.62 0.02 -22.23
N GLU A 30 7.98 0.12 -21.07
CA GLU A 30 6.75 -0.61 -20.79
C GLU A 30 5.58 -0.09 -21.61
N VAL A 31 4.72 -0.99 -22.09
CA VAL A 31 3.45 -0.65 -22.75
C VAL A 31 2.30 -1.31 -22.01
N ALA A 32 1.43 -0.51 -21.42
CA ALA A 32 0.29 -1.01 -20.63
C ALA A 32 -1.02 -0.92 -21.41
N HIS A 33 -1.75 -2.03 -21.48
CA HIS A 33 -3.09 -2.14 -22.06
C HIS A 33 -4.09 -2.39 -20.92
N THR A 34 -4.93 -1.40 -20.62
CA THR A 34 -5.88 -1.48 -19.52
C THR A 34 -7.33 -1.46 -20.00
N ALA A 35 -8.12 -2.41 -19.55
CA ALA A 35 -9.55 -2.42 -19.66
C ALA A 35 -10.18 -2.30 -18.26
N ASN A 36 -11.16 -1.41 -18.11
CA ASN A 36 -11.94 -1.28 -16.88
C ASN A 36 -13.41 -1.00 -17.19
N ALA A 37 -14.28 -1.32 -16.24
CA ALA A 37 -15.71 -1.00 -16.32
C ALA A 37 -16.18 -0.58 -14.94
N SER A 38 -16.98 0.49 -14.87
CA SER A 38 -17.55 0.95 -13.59
C SER A 38 -19.05 0.83 -13.59
N ALA A 39 -19.60 0.11 -12.61
CA ALA A 39 -21.01 0.12 -12.28
C ALA A 39 -21.25 1.07 -11.11
N ILE A 40 -22.16 2.01 -11.27
CA ILE A 40 -22.51 2.98 -10.24
C ILE A 40 -24.01 2.88 -9.98
N TRP A 41 -24.35 2.52 -8.74
CA TRP A 41 -25.72 2.60 -8.25
C TRP A 41 -25.89 3.82 -7.36
N ARG A 42 -26.99 4.54 -7.52
CA ARG A 42 -27.37 5.67 -6.67
C ARG A 42 -28.82 5.54 -6.23
N SER A 43 -29.11 5.93 -5.00
CA SER A 43 -30.48 6.06 -4.55
C SER A 43 -31.17 7.20 -5.29
N ALA A 44 -32.51 7.19 -5.31
CA ALA A 44 -33.32 8.24 -5.95
C ALA A 44 -33.01 9.66 -5.40
N SER A 45 -32.63 9.75 -4.13
CA SER A 45 -32.23 11.01 -3.46
C SER A 45 -30.76 11.37 -3.64
N ASN A 46 -29.97 10.56 -4.38
CA ASN A 46 -28.51 10.67 -4.48
C ASN A 46 -27.74 10.65 -3.14
N SER A 47 -28.40 10.31 -2.04
CA SER A 47 -27.79 10.25 -0.71
C SER A 47 -26.94 9.01 -0.50
N ALA A 48 -27.29 7.89 -1.14
CA ALA A 48 -26.52 6.66 -1.15
C ALA A 48 -25.89 6.41 -2.52
N GLU A 49 -24.65 5.95 -2.54
CA GLU A 49 -23.92 5.54 -3.75
C GLU A 49 -23.10 4.28 -3.47
N LEU A 50 -23.11 3.37 -4.42
CA LEU A 50 -22.21 2.22 -4.50
C LEU A 50 -21.55 2.23 -5.87
N ARG A 51 -20.24 2.14 -5.90
CA ARG A 51 -19.43 2.05 -7.11
C ARG A 51 -18.59 0.78 -7.06
N VAL A 52 -18.59 0.03 -8.15
CA VAL A 52 -17.78 -1.18 -8.34
C VAL A 52 -17.04 -1.05 -9.66
N THR A 53 -15.72 -1.16 -9.61
CA THR A 53 -14.85 -0.98 -10.77
C THR A 53 -13.84 -2.14 -10.86
N PRO A 54 -14.16 -3.25 -11.54
CA PRO A 54 -13.17 -4.24 -11.94
C PRO A 54 -12.26 -3.67 -13.04
N TYR A 55 -11.02 -4.13 -13.04
CA TYR A 55 -10.03 -3.77 -14.06
C TYR A 55 -9.09 -4.93 -14.36
N TYR A 56 -8.54 -4.90 -15.57
CA TYR A 56 -7.50 -5.81 -16.03
C TYR A 56 -6.48 -5.02 -16.85
N THR A 57 -5.21 -5.21 -16.54
CA THR A 57 -4.08 -4.59 -17.24
C THR A 57 -3.11 -5.68 -17.67
N TYR A 58 -2.76 -5.67 -18.96
CA TYR A 58 -1.62 -6.41 -19.50
C TYR A 58 -0.51 -5.42 -19.79
N VAL A 59 0.72 -5.76 -19.40
CA VAL A 59 1.88 -4.88 -19.59
C VAL A 59 2.93 -5.67 -20.39
N GLU A 60 3.21 -5.18 -21.59
CA GLU A 60 4.32 -5.65 -22.42
C GLU A 60 5.62 -5.00 -21.93
N ASP A 61 6.69 -5.76 -21.97
CA ASP A 61 8.03 -5.31 -21.59
C ASP A 61 8.09 -4.68 -20.17
N TYR A 62 7.25 -5.15 -19.21
CA TYR A 62 7.25 -4.71 -17.82
C TYR A 62 8.65 -4.81 -17.22
N ILE A 63 9.14 -3.73 -16.61
CA ILE A 63 10.50 -3.67 -16.04
C ILE A 63 10.51 -4.33 -14.66
N ASP A 64 10.91 -5.58 -14.64
CA ASP A 64 11.12 -6.36 -13.42
C ASP A 64 12.61 -6.69 -13.24
N VAL A 65 12.92 -7.73 -12.50
CA VAL A 65 14.28 -8.14 -12.21
C VAL A 65 14.46 -9.66 -12.30
N ASN A 66 15.68 -10.05 -12.67
CA ASN A 66 16.17 -11.41 -12.54
C ASN A 66 17.26 -11.46 -11.47
N ARG A 67 17.41 -12.60 -10.79
CA ARG A 67 18.56 -12.80 -9.89
C ARG A 67 19.85 -12.85 -10.70
N CYS A 68 20.86 -12.12 -10.23
CA CYS A 68 22.21 -12.24 -10.72
C CYS A 68 22.72 -13.67 -10.50
N ALA A 69 23.41 -14.22 -11.51
CA ALA A 69 24.13 -15.46 -11.43
C ALA A 69 25.44 -15.33 -12.21
N PRO A 70 26.50 -16.08 -11.90
CA PRO A 70 27.78 -16.05 -12.63
C PRO A 70 27.61 -16.30 -14.13
N SER A 71 26.60 -17.04 -14.54
CA SER A 71 26.25 -17.33 -15.94
C SER A 71 25.71 -16.12 -16.70
N VAL A 72 25.24 -15.08 -16.02
CA VAL A 72 24.67 -13.89 -16.65
C VAL A 72 25.77 -12.98 -17.22
N GLY A 73 26.97 -13.04 -16.67
CA GLY A 73 28.08 -12.20 -17.11
C GLY A 73 28.05 -10.74 -16.60
N GLY A 74 28.96 -9.91 -17.07
CA GLY A 74 29.04 -8.51 -16.68
C GLY A 74 29.17 -8.30 -15.15
N ALA A 75 28.46 -7.31 -14.64
CA ALA A 75 28.46 -7.02 -13.19
C ALA A 75 27.87 -8.17 -12.36
N CYS A 76 26.92 -8.95 -12.92
CA CYS A 76 26.38 -10.10 -12.25
C CYS A 76 27.38 -11.26 -12.07
N ALA A 77 28.36 -11.39 -12.95
CA ALA A 77 29.38 -12.45 -12.86
C ALA A 77 30.25 -12.32 -11.60
N SER A 78 30.51 -11.08 -11.14
CA SER A 78 31.32 -10.81 -9.96
C SER A 78 30.50 -10.79 -8.66
N MET A 79 29.23 -10.42 -8.73
CA MET A 79 28.38 -10.28 -7.55
C MET A 79 27.75 -11.61 -7.12
N GLY A 80 27.34 -12.43 -8.09
CA GLY A 80 26.59 -13.64 -7.82
C GLY A 80 25.24 -13.33 -7.16
N ASN A 81 24.61 -14.38 -6.64
CA ASN A 81 23.30 -14.28 -5.97
C ASN A 81 23.47 -14.45 -4.45
N GLN A 82 24.27 -13.61 -3.85
CA GLN A 82 24.59 -13.68 -2.41
C GLN A 82 23.71 -12.73 -1.61
N THR A 83 23.37 -13.13 -0.39
CA THR A 83 22.69 -12.32 0.59
C THR A 83 23.52 -12.19 1.87
N THR A 84 23.39 -11.08 2.58
CA THR A 84 24.05 -10.89 3.87
C THR A 84 23.25 -11.49 5.03
N THR A 85 21.93 -11.69 4.84
CA THR A 85 21.00 -12.14 5.89
C THR A 85 20.04 -13.22 5.41
N ASN A 86 20.25 -13.78 4.24
CA ASN A 86 19.31 -14.63 3.48
C ASN A 86 18.00 -13.92 3.07
N ASN A 87 17.89 -12.62 3.27
CA ASN A 87 16.72 -11.82 2.92
C ASN A 87 16.95 -10.97 1.66
N PHE A 88 18.23 -10.66 1.30
CA PHE A 88 18.58 -9.74 0.21
C PHE A 88 19.47 -10.41 -0.82
N VAL A 89 19.30 -10.02 -2.08
CA VAL A 89 19.99 -10.62 -3.23
C VAL A 89 20.51 -9.56 -4.18
N TYR A 90 21.39 -9.93 -5.10
CA TYR A 90 21.75 -9.10 -6.25
C TYR A 90 20.82 -9.41 -7.41
N LEU A 91 20.33 -8.36 -8.06
CA LEU A 91 19.29 -8.38 -9.08
C LEU A 91 19.74 -7.58 -10.30
N GLN A 92 19.32 -7.97 -11.48
CA GLN A 92 19.48 -7.21 -12.72
C GLN A 92 18.11 -6.89 -13.30
N PHE A 93 17.90 -5.64 -13.71
CA PHE A 93 16.69 -5.23 -14.39
C PHE A 93 16.54 -5.94 -15.74
N ALA A 94 15.33 -6.40 -16.02
CA ALA A 94 14.97 -7.06 -17.26
C ALA A 94 13.51 -6.76 -17.63
N ASN A 95 13.21 -6.78 -18.94
CA ASN A 95 11.84 -6.73 -19.39
C ASN A 95 11.18 -8.11 -19.30
N HIS A 96 9.93 -8.14 -18.88
CA HIS A 96 9.06 -9.29 -18.79
C HIS A 96 7.65 -8.89 -19.21
N ASP A 97 6.81 -9.84 -19.52
CA ASP A 97 5.38 -9.56 -19.61
C ASP A 97 4.72 -9.69 -18.25
N ALA A 98 3.76 -8.81 -17.96
CA ALA A 98 3.05 -8.82 -16.70
C ALA A 98 1.54 -8.63 -16.86
N ARG A 99 0.79 -9.08 -15.89
CA ARG A 99 -0.64 -8.79 -15.77
C ARG A 99 -0.96 -8.30 -14.37
N LEU A 100 -1.91 -7.36 -14.32
CA LEU A 100 -2.55 -6.94 -13.07
C LEU A 100 -4.07 -7.02 -13.29
N TYR A 101 -4.78 -7.47 -12.29
CA TYR A 101 -6.24 -7.39 -12.26
C TYR A 101 -6.71 -7.14 -10.84
N GLY A 102 -7.87 -6.52 -10.75
CA GLY A 102 -8.40 -6.19 -9.45
C GLY A 102 -9.81 -5.66 -9.51
N ILE A 103 -10.27 -5.25 -8.34
CA ILE A 103 -11.59 -4.64 -8.18
C ILE A 103 -11.51 -3.59 -7.07
N ASP A 104 -12.04 -2.40 -7.37
CA ASP A 104 -12.25 -1.35 -6.40
C ASP A 104 -13.75 -1.20 -6.13
N ILE A 105 -14.11 -1.24 -4.86
CA ILE A 105 -15.48 -1.04 -4.39
C ILE A 105 -15.47 0.15 -3.45
N SER A 106 -16.37 1.10 -3.66
CA SER A 106 -16.57 2.22 -2.75
C SER A 106 -18.03 2.55 -2.61
N GLY A 107 -18.43 3.02 -1.44
CA GLY A 107 -19.83 3.37 -1.21
C GLY A 107 -19.99 4.33 -0.04
N ARG A 108 -21.15 4.98 -0.06
CA ARG A 108 -21.64 5.81 1.04
C ARG A 108 -23.13 5.54 1.23
N LEU A 109 -23.57 5.56 2.47
CA LEU A 109 -24.95 5.29 2.86
C LEU A 109 -25.34 6.14 4.07
N PRO A 110 -26.42 6.96 4.00
CA PRO A 110 -26.98 7.56 5.20
C PRO A 110 -27.61 6.46 6.08
N LEU A 111 -27.41 6.55 7.39
CA LEU A 111 -27.93 5.60 8.37
C LEU A 111 -29.23 6.11 9.02
N GLY A 112 -30.17 6.55 8.20
CA GLY A 112 -31.45 7.10 8.62
C GLY A 112 -31.58 8.60 8.37
N GLU A 113 -32.69 9.15 8.84
CA GLU A 113 -32.96 10.60 8.80
C GLU A 113 -32.26 11.32 9.95
N ALA A 114 -32.09 12.64 9.80
CA ALA A 114 -31.57 13.49 10.87
C ALA A 114 -32.45 13.42 12.12
N THR A 115 -31.83 13.19 13.24
CA THR A 115 -32.51 13.09 14.54
C THR A 115 -32.02 14.17 15.50
N ALA A 116 -32.62 14.26 16.69
CA ALA A 116 -32.16 15.16 17.75
C ALA A 116 -30.70 14.86 18.20
N VAL A 117 -30.22 13.64 17.97
CA VAL A 117 -28.85 13.23 18.27
C VAL A 117 -27.90 13.37 17.05
N GLY A 118 -28.40 13.92 15.93
CA GLY A 118 -27.58 14.22 14.74
C GLY A 118 -27.88 13.31 13.56
N GLU A 119 -27.03 13.44 12.54
CA GLU A 119 -27.05 12.65 11.32
C GLU A 119 -25.91 11.62 11.36
N PHE A 120 -26.23 10.40 10.93
CA PHE A 120 -25.26 9.33 10.79
C PHE A 120 -25.16 8.89 9.34
N SER A 121 -23.94 8.68 8.87
CA SER A 121 -23.67 8.08 7.57
C SER A 121 -22.53 7.08 7.66
N MET A 122 -22.55 6.10 6.79
CA MET A 122 -21.49 5.12 6.62
C MET A 122 -20.83 5.30 5.26
N ARG A 123 -19.53 5.21 5.21
CA ARG A 123 -18.76 5.12 3.97
C ARG A 123 -17.79 3.96 4.06
N GLY A 124 -17.49 3.38 2.91
CA GLY A 124 -16.59 2.26 2.82
C GLY A 124 -15.85 2.21 1.51
N GLN A 125 -14.68 1.61 1.55
CA GLN A 125 -13.91 1.25 0.36
C GLN A 125 -13.24 -0.10 0.59
N LEU A 126 -13.14 -0.89 -0.47
CA LEU A 126 -12.42 -2.15 -0.52
C LEU A 126 -11.61 -2.17 -1.81
N GLY A 127 -10.33 -2.50 -1.70
CA GLY A 127 -9.43 -2.68 -2.83
C GLY A 127 -8.86 -4.09 -2.84
N TYR A 128 -8.86 -4.70 -4.02
CA TYR A 128 -8.17 -5.94 -4.31
C TYR A 128 -7.39 -5.80 -5.59
N VAL A 129 -6.12 -6.18 -5.56
CA VAL A 129 -5.25 -6.28 -6.74
C VAL A 129 -4.41 -7.54 -6.67
N ASN A 130 -4.25 -8.19 -7.82
CA ASN A 130 -3.31 -9.28 -8.02
C ASN A 130 -2.42 -8.94 -9.21
N GLY A 131 -1.12 -9.14 -9.06
CA GLY A 131 -0.13 -8.88 -10.10
C GLY A 131 0.81 -10.08 -10.28
N LYS A 132 1.04 -10.47 -11.52
CA LYS A 132 1.92 -11.58 -11.89
C LYS A 132 2.85 -11.21 -13.04
N ASN A 133 4.12 -11.56 -12.90
CA ASN A 133 5.07 -11.68 -13.98
C ASN A 133 4.74 -12.95 -14.77
N LEU A 134 4.48 -12.83 -16.06
CA LEU A 134 3.99 -13.94 -16.88
C LEU A 134 5.12 -14.85 -17.35
N ASP A 135 6.35 -14.34 -17.46
CA ASP A 135 7.51 -15.11 -17.89
C ASP A 135 8.07 -16.00 -16.77
N THR A 136 8.13 -15.44 -15.57
CA THR A 136 8.67 -16.13 -14.39
C THR A 136 7.60 -16.82 -13.54
N ASN A 137 6.32 -16.47 -13.76
CA ASN A 137 5.18 -16.86 -12.93
C ASN A 137 5.32 -16.46 -11.44
N ASP A 138 6.17 -15.48 -11.15
CA ASP A 138 6.31 -14.88 -9.82
C ASP A 138 5.25 -13.79 -9.59
N ASN A 139 5.01 -13.40 -8.35
CA ASN A 139 4.17 -12.25 -8.04
C ASN A 139 4.91 -10.95 -8.36
N LEU A 140 4.18 -9.88 -8.67
CA LEU A 140 4.78 -8.56 -8.80
C LEU A 140 5.13 -7.98 -7.42
N TYR A 141 6.18 -7.19 -7.41
CA TYR A 141 6.69 -6.54 -6.20
C TYR A 141 5.75 -5.44 -5.71
N HIS A 142 5.64 -5.27 -4.39
CA HIS A 142 4.86 -4.21 -3.74
C HIS A 142 3.38 -4.16 -4.13
N VAL A 143 2.77 -5.31 -4.40
CA VAL A 143 1.32 -5.40 -4.60
C VAL A 143 0.63 -5.42 -3.23
N MET A 144 -0.33 -4.50 -3.04
CA MET A 144 -1.08 -4.39 -1.78
C MET A 144 -2.03 -5.58 -1.61
N PRO A 145 -2.06 -6.27 -0.46
CA PRO A 145 -3.07 -7.28 -0.19
C PRO A 145 -4.48 -6.67 -0.08
N ILE A 146 -5.51 -7.51 -0.07
CA ILE A 146 -6.89 -7.06 0.14
C ILE A 146 -6.94 -6.11 1.33
N ASN A 147 -7.53 -4.95 1.11
CA ASN A 147 -7.66 -3.94 2.14
C ASN A 147 -9.02 -3.27 2.08
N ALA A 148 -9.52 -2.88 3.24
CA ALA A 148 -10.79 -2.18 3.36
C ALA A 148 -10.69 -1.08 4.41
N LYS A 149 -11.42 0.00 4.18
CA LYS A 149 -11.68 1.04 5.18
C LYS A 149 -13.18 1.24 5.26
N MET A 150 -13.71 1.25 6.48
CA MET A 150 -15.10 1.57 6.76
C MET A 150 -15.14 2.66 7.80
N ALA A 151 -16.01 3.63 7.64
CA ALA A 151 -16.18 4.70 8.60
C ALA A 151 -17.65 4.99 8.84
N VAL A 152 -17.96 5.28 10.09
CA VAL A 152 -19.24 5.88 10.49
C VAL A 152 -18.97 7.33 10.84
N ASP A 153 -19.61 8.22 10.09
CA ASP A 153 -19.56 9.66 10.29
C ASP A 153 -20.83 10.09 11.04
N HIS A 154 -20.66 10.89 12.09
CA HIS A 154 -21.72 11.50 12.87
C HIS A 154 -21.59 13.02 12.81
N ARG A 155 -22.68 13.70 12.51
CA ARG A 155 -22.76 15.16 12.49
C ARG A 155 -23.87 15.65 13.42
N LEU A 156 -23.52 16.55 14.33
CA LEU A 156 -24.47 17.20 15.23
C LEU A 156 -24.12 18.68 15.33
N ALA A 157 -24.95 19.55 14.75
CA ALA A 157 -24.69 20.96 14.65
C ALA A 157 -23.27 21.24 14.09
N ASN A 158 -22.38 21.81 14.88
CA ASN A 158 -21.03 22.15 14.51
C ASN A 158 -20.02 21.03 14.78
N TRP A 159 -20.46 19.90 15.37
CA TRP A 159 -19.62 18.74 15.62
C TRP A 159 -19.64 17.78 14.43
N SER A 160 -18.46 17.28 14.09
CA SER A 160 -18.28 16.16 13.16
C SER A 160 -17.39 15.12 13.82
N ASN A 161 -17.85 13.88 13.91
CA ASN A 161 -17.12 12.78 14.50
C ASN A 161 -17.03 11.63 13.48
N THR A 162 -15.92 10.94 13.44
CA THR A 162 -15.69 9.79 12.57
C THR A 162 -15.06 8.66 13.37
N LEU A 163 -15.70 7.51 13.36
CA LEU A 163 -15.11 6.24 13.78
C LEU A 163 -14.74 5.45 12.53
N GLU A 164 -13.45 5.17 12.34
CA GLU A 164 -12.93 4.46 11.17
C GLU A 164 -12.32 3.11 11.58
N LEU A 165 -12.66 2.07 10.83
CA LEU A 165 -12.05 0.74 10.88
C LEU A 165 -11.23 0.55 9.59
N GLN A 166 -9.94 0.29 9.72
CA GLN A 166 -9.05 -0.10 8.63
C GLN A 166 -8.68 -1.57 8.77
N LEU A 167 -8.90 -2.36 7.73
CA LEU A 167 -8.57 -3.78 7.67
C LEU A 167 -7.58 -4.03 6.53
N VAL A 168 -6.56 -4.81 6.79
CA VAL A 168 -5.57 -5.21 5.80
C VAL A 168 -5.32 -6.70 5.97
N ALA A 169 -5.50 -7.47 4.91
CA ALA A 169 -5.24 -8.91 4.91
C ALA A 169 -3.74 -9.20 5.03
N ALA A 170 -3.39 -10.42 5.38
CA ALA A 170 -2.00 -10.87 5.34
C ALA A 170 -1.46 -10.80 3.91
N LYS A 171 -0.24 -10.27 3.76
CA LYS A 171 0.49 -10.29 2.51
C LYS A 171 1.24 -11.60 2.38
N ASN A 172 0.65 -12.53 1.64
CA ASN A 172 1.25 -13.84 1.36
C ASN A 172 1.79 -13.93 -0.08
N ASP A 173 1.17 -13.18 -1.00
CA ASP A 173 1.59 -13.07 -2.40
C ASP A 173 2.73 -12.07 -2.48
N VAL A 174 3.95 -12.58 -2.33
CA VAL A 174 5.19 -11.81 -2.33
C VAL A 174 6.05 -12.21 -3.52
N GLN A 175 6.88 -11.30 -3.98
CA GLN A 175 7.81 -11.56 -5.06
C GLN A 175 9.01 -12.38 -4.55
N GLN A 176 9.17 -13.60 -5.08
CA GLN A 176 10.19 -14.55 -4.64
C GLN A 176 11.59 -14.12 -5.11
N VAL A 177 11.69 -13.57 -6.31
CA VAL A 177 12.98 -13.14 -6.88
C VAL A 177 13.68 -12.11 -6.01
N ARG A 178 12.91 -11.22 -5.35
CA ARG A 178 13.43 -10.20 -4.41
C ARG A 178 13.48 -10.64 -2.96
N ASN A 179 13.06 -11.86 -2.62
CA ASN A 179 12.84 -12.28 -1.22
C ASN A 179 11.93 -11.30 -0.46
N GLU A 180 10.88 -10.81 -1.12
CA GLU A 180 9.93 -9.88 -0.50
C GLU A 180 9.33 -10.46 0.78
N LEU A 181 9.23 -9.63 1.82
CA LEU A 181 8.79 -10.09 3.13
C LEU A 181 7.27 -10.23 3.20
N LYS A 182 6.82 -11.33 3.81
CA LYS A 182 5.42 -11.53 4.17
C LYS A 182 5.07 -10.73 5.42
N THR A 183 3.85 -10.22 5.48
CA THR A 183 3.35 -9.53 6.68
C THR A 183 2.01 -10.11 7.12
N ALA A 184 1.78 -10.17 8.43
CA ALA A 184 0.50 -10.56 8.98
C ALA A 184 -0.57 -9.50 8.68
N GLY A 185 -1.82 -9.92 8.55
CA GLY A 185 -2.95 -9.01 8.46
C GLY A 185 -3.21 -8.27 9.77
N TYR A 186 -3.86 -7.13 9.67
CA TYR A 186 -4.18 -6.30 10.84
C TYR A 186 -5.48 -5.53 10.66
N GLY A 187 -6.02 -5.08 11.80
CA GLY A 187 -7.13 -4.13 11.86
C GLY A 187 -6.78 -2.98 12.80
N LEU A 188 -7.11 -1.76 12.39
CA LEU A 188 -6.91 -0.54 13.18
C LEU A 188 -8.23 0.18 13.34
N VAL A 189 -8.44 0.77 14.50
CA VAL A 189 -9.56 1.65 14.79
C VAL A 189 -9.03 3.06 15.01
N ASN A 190 -9.59 4.02 14.30
CA ASN A 190 -9.24 5.42 14.39
C ASN A 190 -10.47 6.24 14.80
N LEU A 191 -10.27 7.25 15.63
CA LEU A 191 -11.32 8.17 16.05
C LEU A 191 -10.90 9.59 15.72
N ARG A 192 -11.78 10.34 15.06
CA ARG A 192 -11.56 11.74 14.72
C ARG A 192 -12.76 12.57 15.14
N THR A 193 -12.50 13.76 15.62
CA THR A 193 -13.54 14.73 15.97
C THR A 193 -13.13 16.12 15.52
N SER A 194 -14.09 16.91 15.11
CA SER A 194 -13.87 18.32 14.82
C SER A 194 -15.04 19.16 15.26
N TYR A 195 -14.74 20.40 15.65
CA TYR A 195 -15.74 21.41 15.96
C TYR A 195 -15.48 22.68 15.14
N GLN A 196 -16.51 23.15 14.44
CA GLN A 196 -16.45 24.31 13.56
C GLN A 196 -17.16 25.49 14.21
N TRP A 197 -16.43 26.58 14.48
CA TRP A 197 -16.99 27.92 14.72
C TRP A 197 -17.08 28.71 13.39
N THR A 198 -17.56 29.88 13.43
CA THR A 198 -17.73 30.72 12.23
C THR A 198 -16.41 30.95 11.49
N THR A 199 -15.33 31.22 12.21
CA THR A 199 -14.01 31.57 11.65
C THR A 199 -12.89 30.66 12.07
N PHE A 200 -13.18 29.68 12.96
CA PHE A 200 -12.19 28.80 13.54
C PHE A 200 -12.68 27.38 13.59
N ARG A 201 -11.81 26.42 13.35
CA ARG A 201 -12.07 24.98 13.48
C ARG A 201 -10.96 24.32 14.30
N ILE A 202 -11.34 23.43 15.19
CA ILE A 202 -10.44 22.53 15.88
C ILE A 202 -10.69 21.11 15.37
N ASP A 203 -9.60 20.39 15.09
CA ASP A 203 -9.58 18.97 14.73
C ASP A 203 -8.74 18.23 15.77
N ALA A 204 -9.23 17.11 16.26
CA ALA A 204 -8.49 16.22 17.15
C ALA A 204 -8.74 14.77 16.74
N GLY A 205 -7.77 13.90 16.99
CA GLY A 205 -7.97 12.50 16.70
C GLY A 205 -6.95 11.58 17.36
N VAL A 206 -7.31 10.30 17.33
CA VAL A 206 -6.48 9.19 17.78
C VAL A 206 -6.43 8.17 16.64
N GLU A 207 -5.24 7.85 16.20
CA GLU A 207 -5.00 6.77 15.26
C GLU A 207 -4.47 5.55 15.99
N ASN A 208 -4.84 4.36 15.48
CA ASN A 208 -4.53 3.09 16.14
C ASN A 208 -4.96 3.10 17.63
N LEU A 209 -6.24 3.36 17.87
CA LEU A 209 -6.82 3.54 19.20
C LEU A 209 -6.42 2.44 20.20
N PHE A 210 -6.32 1.20 19.74
CA PHE A 210 -6.01 0.02 20.58
C PHE A 210 -4.51 -0.29 20.65
N ASP A 211 -3.64 0.57 20.10
CA ASP A 211 -2.18 0.39 20.10
C ASP A 211 -1.75 -0.95 19.49
N LYS A 212 -2.40 -1.35 18.40
CA LYS A 212 -2.11 -2.60 17.72
C LYS A 212 -0.71 -2.55 17.12
N ASN A 213 0.13 -3.51 17.46
CA ASN A 213 1.40 -3.71 16.76
C ASN A 213 1.13 -4.40 15.41
N TYR A 214 1.65 -3.84 14.32
CA TYR A 214 1.48 -4.33 12.96
C TYR A 214 2.66 -3.96 12.07
N TYR A 215 2.76 -4.63 10.92
CA TYR A 215 3.78 -4.38 9.92
C TYR A 215 3.16 -3.87 8.63
N LEU A 216 3.85 -2.93 7.98
CA LEU A 216 3.41 -2.33 6.74
C LEU A 216 3.65 -3.31 5.57
N PRO A 217 2.62 -3.75 4.82
CA PRO A 217 2.80 -4.71 3.73
C PRO A 217 3.62 -4.17 2.55
N LEU A 218 3.72 -2.84 2.42
CA LEU A 218 4.52 -2.15 1.41
C LEU A 218 5.67 -1.35 2.05
N GLY A 219 6.01 -1.62 3.29
CA GLY A 219 7.03 -0.87 4.04
C GLY A 219 8.47 -1.30 3.74
N GLY A 220 8.65 -2.42 3.04
CA GLY A 220 9.97 -3.01 2.84
C GLY A 220 10.56 -3.59 4.12
N ALA A 221 11.87 -3.60 4.22
CA ALA A 221 12.62 -4.14 5.34
C ALA A 221 13.38 -3.05 6.10
N TYR A 222 13.50 -3.21 7.40
CA TYR A 222 14.38 -2.39 8.21
C TYR A 222 15.84 -2.81 7.98
N LEU A 223 16.67 -1.85 7.55
CA LEU A 223 18.08 -2.05 7.18
C LEU A 223 19.05 -1.44 8.18
N GLY A 224 18.56 -1.08 9.34
CA GLY A 224 19.36 -0.45 10.38
C GLY A 224 20.38 -1.37 11.02
N GLU A 225 20.68 -1.11 12.28
CA GLU A 225 21.76 -1.77 13.01
C GLU A 225 21.50 -3.26 13.24
N ARG A 226 22.52 -4.08 13.00
CA ARG A 226 22.53 -5.52 13.28
C ARG A 226 22.72 -5.77 14.78
N PRO A 227 22.35 -6.95 15.31
CA PRO A 227 21.86 -8.15 14.60
C PRO A 227 20.35 -8.40 14.72
N MET A 228 19.61 -7.68 15.60
CA MET A 228 18.31 -8.16 16.05
C MET A 228 17.13 -7.87 15.12
N VAL A 229 17.15 -6.77 14.38
CA VAL A 229 15.98 -6.32 13.59
C VAL A 229 16.29 -6.10 12.10
N TYR A 230 17.55 -6.32 11.69
CA TYR A 230 17.97 -6.15 10.30
C TYR A 230 17.25 -7.13 9.37
N GLY A 231 16.64 -6.63 8.29
CA GLY A 231 15.93 -7.45 7.33
C GLY A 231 14.54 -7.90 7.81
N THR A 232 13.95 -7.22 8.78
CA THR A 232 12.58 -7.47 9.23
C THR A 232 11.62 -6.46 8.61
N SER A 233 10.33 -6.83 8.52
CA SER A 233 9.30 -5.93 8.01
C SER A 233 9.22 -4.64 8.83
N VAL A 234 8.95 -3.51 8.15
CA VAL A 234 8.81 -2.21 8.80
C VAL A 234 7.52 -2.18 9.62
N ALA A 235 7.66 -1.84 10.90
CA ALA A 235 6.52 -1.68 11.79
C ALA A 235 5.71 -0.43 11.42
N GLY A 236 4.40 -0.52 11.55
CA GLY A 236 3.51 0.63 11.49
C GLY A 236 3.56 1.47 12.76
N MET A 237 2.96 2.67 12.71
CA MET A 237 2.88 3.56 13.84
C MET A 237 2.00 2.97 14.96
N GLY A 238 2.48 3.05 16.20
CA GLY A 238 1.67 2.81 17.39
C GLY A 238 0.55 3.84 17.53
N ARG A 239 -0.17 3.79 18.65
CA ARG A 239 -1.20 4.79 18.92
C ARG A 239 -0.63 6.19 18.89
N SER A 240 -1.26 7.05 18.10
CA SER A 240 -0.86 8.44 17.95
C SER A 240 -2.04 9.39 18.15
N PHE A 241 -1.74 10.58 18.68
CA PHE A 241 -2.71 11.64 18.91
C PHE A 241 -2.33 12.85 18.08
N TYR A 242 -3.31 13.54 17.54
CA TYR A 242 -3.09 14.81 16.87
C TYR A 242 -4.12 15.86 17.29
N LEU A 243 -3.72 17.10 17.22
CA LEU A 243 -4.55 18.27 17.43
C LEU A 243 -4.18 19.31 16.35
N GLY A 244 -5.18 19.87 15.68
CA GLY A 244 -5.01 20.88 14.66
C GLY A 244 -6.00 22.03 14.83
N GLY A 245 -5.64 23.20 14.35
CA GLY A 245 -6.52 24.38 14.30
C GLY A 245 -6.46 25.03 12.91
N THR A 246 -7.61 25.46 12.39
CA THR A 246 -7.73 26.16 11.10
C THR A 246 -8.48 27.48 11.31
N LEU A 247 -7.88 28.59 10.84
CA LEU A 247 -8.53 29.90 10.78
C LEU A 247 -9.00 30.17 9.34
N GLN A 248 -10.23 30.65 9.20
CA GLN A 248 -10.81 31.08 7.92
C GLN A 248 -11.04 32.59 7.99
N PHE A 249 -10.48 33.32 7.01
CA PHE A 249 -10.58 34.80 6.89
C PHE A 249 -11.59 35.21 5.84
#